data_07ed3f0ae98606af37409afcb62a6129
#
_entry.id   07ed3f0ae98606af37409afcb62a6129
#
_cell.length_a   1.000
_cell.length_b   1.000
_cell.length_c   1.000
_cell.angle_alpha   90.00
_cell.angle_beta   90.00
_cell.angle_gamma   90.00
#
_symmetry.space_group_name_H-M   'P 1'
#
loop_
_entity.id
_entity.type
_entity.pdbx_description
1 polymer ?
#
loop_
_entity_poly.entity_id
_entity_poly.type
_entity_poly.pdbx_seq_one_letter_code
_entity_poly.pdbx_strand_id
1 'polypeptide(L)'
;MTGQELIAYKNWAVVGDVLNPSKFAHKIKNRLKEAGHNVFLINPRDESGEVFTSLQDIHEKVDVIDLCINPKLGIKIIKEADTLGMDKVLIQPGAASEEILSFCKEKNIIYVEGCALVELSKKGI
;
A
#
# COMPACT_ATOMS: atom_id res chain seq x y z
N MET A 1 3.87 -8.82 -13.04
CA MET A 1 2.57 -8.98 -12.37
C MET A 1 1.68 -7.80 -12.69
N THR A 2 0.38 -8.00 -12.74
CA THR A 2 -0.60 -6.96 -13.04
C THR A 2 -1.32 -6.51 -11.77
N GLY A 3 -2.04 -5.37 -11.86
CA GLY A 3 -2.89 -4.91 -10.76
C GLY A 3 -3.98 -5.92 -10.42
N GLN A 4 -4.54 -6.62 -11.42
CA GLN A 4 -5.54 -7.67 -11.19
C GLN A 4 -4.96 -8.86 -10.41
N GLU A 5 -3.72 -9.21 -10.68
CA GLU A 5 -3.05 -10.28 -9.92
C GLU A 5 -2.79 -9.83 -8.48
N LEU A 6 -2.40 -8.56 -8.26
CA LEU A 6 -2.22 -8.04 -6.92
C LEU A 6 -3.52 -8.04 -6.12
N ILE A 7 -4.63 -7.64 -6.75
CA ILE A 7 -5.91 -7.54 -6.05
C ILE A 7 -6.45 -8.91 -5.60
N ALA A 8 -5.93 -9.99 -6.16
CA ALA A 8 -6.30 -11.34 -5.75
C ALA A 8 -5.70 -11.75 -4.39
N TYR A 9 -4.64 -11.07 -3.95
CA TYR A 9 -4.07 -11.31 -2.63
C TYR A 9 -4.99 -10.73 -1.54
N LYS A 10 -5.02 -11.38 -0.39
CA LYS A 10 -6.00 -11.06 0.64
C LYS A 10 -5.52 -10.02 1.66
N ASN A 11 -4.23 -10.03 1.99
CA ASN A 11 -3.71 -9.23 3.10
C ASN A 11 -3.00 -7.98 2.60
N TRP A 12 -3.57 -6.83 2.88
CA TRP A 12 -3.10 -5.54 2.36
C TRP A 12 -2.70 -4.58 3.48
N ALA A 13 -1.62 -3.84 3.28
CA ALA A 13 -1.25 -2.71 4.11
C ALA A 13 -1.46 -1.44 3.30
N VAL A 14 -2.41 -0.60 3.70
CA VAL A 14 -2.67 0.69 3.05
C VAL A 14 -1.88 1.77 3.77
N VAL A 15 -0.98 2.41 3.05
CA VAL A 15 -0.09 3.43 3.59
C VAL A 15 -0.49 4.81 3.08
N GLY A 16 -0.84 5.70 3.99
CA GLY A 16 -1.24 7.06 3.66
C GLY A 16 -2.10 7.69 4.73
N ASP A 17 -2.80 8.75 4.36
CA ASP A 17 -3.71 9.46 5.26
C ASP A 17 -5.05 8.73 5.35
N VAL A 18 -5.01 7.55 5.97
CA VAL A 18 -6.09 6.56 5.93
C VAL A 18 -7.30 6.92 6.79
N LEU A 19 -7.15 7.83 7.75
CA LEU A 19 -8.25 8.27 8.61
C LEU A 19 -8.98 9.50 8.08
N ASN A 20 -8.44 10.15 7.04
CA ASN A 20 -9.03 11.37 6.47
C ASN A 20 -10.02 11.04 5.36
N PRO A 21 -11.34 11.22 5.57
CA PRO A 21 -12.37 10.84 4.57
C PRO A 21 -12.23 11.53 3.21
N SER A 22 -11.51 12.65 3.14
CA SER A 22 -11.30 13.37 1.88
C SER A 22 -10.17 12.78 1.02
N LYS A 23 -9.42 11.81 1.53
CA LYS A 23 -8.25 11.26 0.86
C LYS A 23 -8.53 9.91 0.19
N PHE A 24 -7.80 9.64 -0.90
CA PHE A 24 -7.90 8.37 -1.62
C PHE A 24 -7.54 7.18 -0.72
N ALA A 25 -6.55 7.33 0.15
CA ALA A 25 -6.16 6.25 1.06
C ALA A 25 -7.33 5.76 1.90
N HIS A 26 -8.17 6.66 2.37
CA HIS A 26 -9.38 6.33 3.13
C HIS A 26 -10.38 5.55 2.25
N LYS A 27 -10.61 6.01 1.03
CA LYS A 27 -11.53 5.34 0.09
C LYS A 27 -11.02 3.94 -0.27
N ILE A 28 -9.73 3.81 -0.52
CA ILE A 28 -9.09 2.54 -0.85
C ILE A 28 -9.25 1.55 0.30
N LYS A 29 -8.97 1.98 1.52
CA LYS A 29 -9.17 1.18 2.72
C LYS A 29 -10.58 0.61 2.78
N ASN A 30 -11.59 1.47 2.61
CA ASN A 30 -12.98 1.04 2.70
C ASN A 30 -13.36 0.06 1.60
N ARG A 31 -12.94 0.33 0.36
CA ARG A 31 -13.25 -0.54 -0.78
C ARG A 31 -12.59 -1.91 -0.65
N LEU A 32 -11.35 -1.96 -0.19
CA LEU A 32 -10.67 -3.23 0.05
C LEU A 32 -11.37 -4.04 1.13
N LYS A 33 -11.78 -3.40 2.22
CA LYS A 33 -12.55 -4.07 3.28
C LYS A 33 -13.88 -4.60 2.77
N GLU A 34 -14.63 -3.81 2.01
CA GLU A 34 -15.89 -4.22 1.41
C GLU A 34 -15.72 -5.41 0.48
N ALA A 35 -14.58 -5.50 -0.20
CA ALA A 35 -14.26 -6.59 -1.11
C ALA A 35 -13.75 -7.85 -0.38
N GLY A 36 -13.68 -7.83 0.95
CA GLY A 36 -13.30 -8.99 1.75
C GLY A 36 -11.82 -9.12 2.07
N HIS A 37 -11.02 -8.09 1.77
CA HIS A 37 -9.59 -8.09 2.09
C HIS A 37 -9.36 -7.79 3.57
N ASN A 38 -8.28 -8.34 4.12
CA ASN A 38 -7.76 -7.93 5.42
C ASN A 38 -6.90 -6.69 5.19
N VAL A 39 -7.18 -5.62 5.91
CA VAL A 39 -6.52 -4.34 5.69
C VAL A 39 -5.88 -3.83 6.96
N PHE A 40 -4.57 -3.59 6.90
CA PHE A 40 -3.81 -2.93 7.95
C PHE A 40 -3.58 -1.48 7.54
N LEU A 41 -3.72 -0.56 8.49
CA LEU A 41 -3.66 0.88 8.22
C LEU A 41 -2.35 1.46 8.74
N ILE A 42 -1.59 2.11 7.86
CA ILE A 42 -0.31 2.70 8.21
C ILE A 42 -0.28 4.17 7.80
N ASN A 43 0.06 5.03 8.75
CA ASN A 43 0.34 6.43 8.47
C ASN A 43 1.54 6.85 9.32
N PRO A 44 2.72 7.08 8.71
CA PRO A 44 3.93 7.47 9.45
C PRO A 44 3.78 8.77 10.24
N ARG A 45 2.82 9.61 9.86
CA ARG A 45 2.57 10.90 10.52
C ARG A 45 1.44 10.84 11.55
N ASP A 46 0.88 9.66 11.80
CA ASP A 46 -0.24 9.55 12.73
C ASP A 46 0.17 9.88 14.16
N GLU A 47 -0.61 10.73 14.81
CA GLU A 47 -0.42 11.10 16.21
C GLU A 47 -1.57 10.61 17.08
N SER A 48 -2.62 10.05 16.47
CA SER A 48 -3.82 9.61 17.19
C SER A 48 -3.64 8.28 17.93
N GLY A 49 -2.71 7.45 17.47
CA GLY A 49 -2.56 6.09 17.98
C GLY A 49 -3.56 5.10 17.44
N GLU A 50 -4.41 5.50 16.50
CA GLU A 50 -5.45 4.64 15.94
C GLU A 50 -4.95 3.74 14.82
N VAL A 51 -3.79 4.06 14.23
CA VAL A 51 -3.20 3.28 13.14
C VAL A 51 -1.72 3.06 13.41
N PHE A 52 -1.13 2.10 12.69
CA PHE A 52 0.31 1.87 12.77
C PHE A 52 1.08 3.03 12.13
N THR A 53 2.26 3.31 12.66
CA THR A 53 3.16 4.31 12.07
C THR A 53 4.31 3.66 11.30
N SER A 54 4.47 2.34 11.42
CA SER A 54 5.54 1.59 10.79
C SER A 54 5.06 0.21 10.41
N LEU A 55 5.56 -0.33 9.28
CA LEU A 55 5.24 -1.68 8.83
C LEU A 55 5.70 -2.74 9.84
N GLN A 56 6.80 -2.49 10.55
CA GLN A 56 7.34 -3.44 11.51
C GLN A 56 6.40 -3.69 12.70
N ASP A 57 5.44 -2.81 12.93
CA ASP A 57 4.46 -2.97 14.01
C ASP A 57 3.35 -3.97 13.66
N ILE A 58 3.25 -4.37 12.39
CA ILE A 58 2.29 -5.37 11.95
C ILE A 58 2.88 -6.75 12.17
N HIS A 59 2.23 -7.55 13.02
CA HIS A 59 2.70 -8.90 13.35
C HIS A 59 2.02 -9.99 12.55
N GLU A 60 1.22 -9.63 11.56
CA GLU A 60 0.51 -10.55 10.68
C GLU A 60 1.07 -10.44 9.26
N LYS A 61 0.78 -11.44 8.43
CA LYS A 61 1.27 -11.46 7.05
C LYS A 61 0.69 -10.32 6.24
N VAL A 62 1.53 -9.60 5.50
CA VAL A 62 1.13 -8.61 4.51
C VAL A 62 1.55 -9.13 3.13
N ASP A 63 0.58 -9.25 2.23
CA ASP A 63 0.84 -9.71 0.86
C ASP A 63 1.20 -8.55 -0.07
N VAL A 64 0.46 -7.45 0.03
CA VAL A 64 0.63 -6.29 -0.85
C VAL A 64 0.58 -5.00 -0.02
N ILE A 65 1.47 -4.07 -0.36
CA ILE A 65 1.45 -2.71 0.17
C ILE A 65 0.77 -1.81 -0.85
N ASP A 66 -0.28 -1.10 -0.45
CA ASP A 66 -0.86 -0.04 -1.27
C ASP A 66 -0.21 1.29 -0.86
N LEU A 67 0.67 1.80 -1.72
CA LEU A 67 1.42 3.02 -1.42
C LEU A 67 0.65 4.24 -1.91
N CYS A 68 0.05 4.96 -0.97
CA CYS A 68 -0.78 6.13 -1.23
C CYS A 68 -0.31 7.32 -0.39
N ILE A 69 0.97 7.64 -0.51
CA ILE A 69 1.64 8.69 0.27
C ILE A 69 2.67 9.39 -0.62
N ASN A 70 3.12 10.58 -0.23
CA ASN A 70 4.11 11.29 -1.04
C ASN A 70 5.43 10.49 -1.13
N PRO A 71 6.19 10.64 -2.24
CA PRO A 71 7.38 9.83 -2.47
C PRO A 71 8.49 9.97 -1.43
N LYS A 72 8.59 11.13 -0.76
CA LYS A 72 9.61 11.33 0.28
C LYS A 72 9.40 10.41 1.48
N LEU A 73 8.15 10.19 1.85
CA LEU A 73 7.80 9.23 2.90
C LEU A 73 7.73 7.82 2.32
N GLY A 74 7.23 7.70 1.08
CA GLY A 74 7.06 6.42 0.41
C GLY A 74 8.35 5.62 0.29
N ILE A 75 9.48 6.27 -0.03
CA ILE A 75 10.75 5.54 -0.15
C ILE A 75 11.16 4.89 1.18
N LYS A 76 10.88 5.54 2.29
CA LYS A 76 11.18 5.00 3.61
C LYS A 76 10.36 3.75 3.89
N ILE A 77 9.08 3.77 3.49
CA ILE A 77 8.19 2.62 3.63
C ILE A 77 8.68 1.45 2.78
N ILE A 78 9.08 1.71 1.53
CA ILE A 78 9.56 0.66 0.63
C ILE A 78 10.86 0.04 1.16
N LYS A 79 11.77 0.85 1.70
CA LYS A 79 13.01 0.33 2.32
C LYS A 79 12.69 -0.54 3.53
N GLU A 80 11.75 -0.14 4.36
CA GLU A 80 11.29 -0.93 5.49
C GLU A 80 10.68 -2.25 5.02
N ALA A 81 9.85 -2.20 3.97
CA ALA A 81 9.22 -3.38 3.39
C ALA A 81 10.28 -4.41 2.95
N ASP A 82 11.34 -3.95 2.30
CA ASP A 82 12.45 -4.81 1.88
C ASP A 82 13.08 -5.52 3.07
N THR A 83 13.35 -4.77 4.13
CA THR A 83 13.91 -5.32 5.36
C THR A 83 13.01 -6.40 5.98
N LEU A 84 11.70 -6.23 5.86
CA LEU A 84 10.70 -7.16 6.42
C LEU A 84 10.30 -8.30 5.48
N GLY A 85 10.87 -8.34 4.27
CA GLY A 85 10.54 -9.38 3.30
C GLY A 85 9.21 -9.20 2.60
N MET A 86 8.62 -8.01 2.66
CA MET A 86 7.40 -7.67 1.92
C MET A 86 7.82 -7.26 0.51
N ASP A 87 7.38 -7.99 -0.50
CA ASP A 87 7.93 -7.89 -1.85
C ASP A 87 6.94 -7.50 -2.95
N LYS A 88 5.76 -7.02 -2.58
CA LYS A 88 4.74 -6.59 -3.56
C LYS A 88 4.16 -5.25 -3.17
N VAL A 89 4.09 -4.33 -4.14
CA VAL A 89 3.54 -3.00 -3.89
C VAL A 89 2.72 -2.52 -5.08
N LEU A 90 1.56 -1.93 -4.78
CA LEU A 90 0.76 -1.19 -5.74
C LEU A 90 1.01 0.29 -5.45
N ILE A 91 1.61 0.98 -6.41
CA ILE A 91 2.00 2.39 -6.26
C ILE A 91 0.91 3.25 -6.89
N GLN A 92 0.17 3.96 -6.05
CA GLN A 92 -0.92 4.82 -6.51
C GLN A 92 -0.40 6.01 -7.33
N PRO A 93 -1.22 6.57 -8.23
CA PRO A 93 -0.83 7.77 -8.97
C PRO A 93 -0.36 8.88 -8.04
N GLY A 94 0.80 9.47 -8.35
CA GLY A 94 1.41 10.52 -7.53
C GLY A 94 2.32 10.03 -6.42
N ALA A 95 2.36 8.72 -6.16
CA ALA A 95 3.22 8.14 -5.12
C ALA A 95 4.55 7.61 -5.66
N ALA A 96 4.70 7.51 -6.96
CA ALA A 96 5.92 7.00 -7.59
C ALA A 96 7.02 8.06 -7.66
N SER A 97 8.27 7.60 -7.65
CA SER A 97 9.43 8.42 -7.97
C SER A 97 10.48 7.50 -8.59
N GLU A 98 11.45 8.10 -9.30
CA GLU A 98 12.56 7.31 -9.87
C GLU A 98 13.30 6.55 -8.78
N GLU A 99 13.49 7.16 -7.62
CA GLU A 99 14.16 6.53 -6.49
C GLU A 99 13.41 5.28 -6.03
N ILE A 100 12.08 5.36 -5.90
CA ILE A 100 11.26 4.22 -5.48
C ILE A 100 11.33 3.10 -6.53
N LEU A 101 11.15 3.44 -7.81
CA LEU A 101 11.15 2.45 -8.87
C LEU A 101 12.51 1.77 -9.01
N SER A 102 13.60 2.54 -8.92
CA SER A 102 14.96 2.01 -8.98
C SER A 102 15.24 1.08 -7.80
N PHE A 103 14.82 1.47 -6.60
CA PHE A 103 14.99 0.64 -5.41
C PHE A 103 14.24 -0.67 -5.54
N CYS A 104 12.99 -0.63 -6.01
CA CYS A 104 12.20 -1.85 -6.22
C CYS A 104 12.87 -2.80 -7.21
N LYS A 105 13.39 -2.27 -8.32
CA LYS A 105 14.11 -3.08 -9.32
C LYS A 105 15.36 -3.71 -8.73
N GLU A 106 16.15 -2.92 -8.00
CA GLU A 106 17.39 -3.39 -7.38
C GLU A 106 17.14 -4.50 -6.37
N LYS A 107 16.07 -4.39 -5.58
CA LYS A 107 15.75 -5.33 -4.51
C LYS A 107 14.77 -6.43 -4.93
N ASN A 108 14.40 -6.50 -6.18
CA ASN A 108 13.45 -7.49 -6.71
C ASN A 108 12.08 -7.39 -6.04
N ILE A 109 11.65 -6.19 -5.69
CA ILE A 109 10.29 -5.94 -5.22
C ILE A 109 9.39 -5.81 -6.44
N ILE A 110 8.33 -6.58 -6.46
CA ILE A 110 7.32 -6.52 -7.53
C ILE A 110 6.49 -5.27 -7.33
N TYR A 111 6.46 -4.40 -8.32
CA TYR A 111 5.65 -3.18 -8.25
C TYR A 111 4.74 -3.05 -9.47
N VAL A 112 3.58 -2.46 -9.22
CA VAL A 112 2.63 -2.07 -10.27
C VAL A 112 2.25 -0.62 -10.00
N GLU A 113 2.33 0.22 -11.01
CA GLU A 113 1.81 1.58 -10.92
C GLU A 113 0.36 1.57 -11.35
N GLY A 114 -0.55 1.87 -10.42
CA GLY A 114 -1.97 1.80 -10.70
C GLY A 114 -2.81 2.19 -9.51
N CYS A 115 -4.12 2.03 -9.63
CA CYS A 115 -5.06 2.43 -8.59
C CYS A 115 -5.90 1.25 -8.12
N ALA A 116 -5.90 0.99 -6.82
CA ALA A 116 -6.70 -0.09 -6.22
C ALA A 116 -8.19 0.07 -6.53
N LEU A 117 -8.70 1.30 -6.54
CA LEU A 117 -10.12 1.56 -6.84
C LEU A 117 -10.46 1.13 -8.26
N VAL A 118 -9.56 1.39 -9.21
CA VAL A 118 -9.75 0.99 -10.61
C VAL A 118 -9.72 -0.54 -10.72
N GLU A 119 -8.77 -1.18 -10.06
CA GLU A 119 -8.64 -2.63 -10.13
C GLU A 119 -9.84 -3.35 -9.49
N LEU A 120 -10.34 -2.85 -8.37
CA LEU A 120 -11.54 -3.39 -7.72
C LEU A 120 -12.77 -3.22 -8.63
N SER A 121 -12.90 -2.06 -9.28
CA SER A 121 -14.01 -1.79 -10.21
C SER A 121 -13.99 -2.74 -11.40
N LYS A 122 -12.81 -3.07 -11.93
CA LYS A 122 -12.66 -4.04 -13.03
C LYS A 122 -13.12 -5.43 -12.63
N LYS A 123 -13.02 -5.80 -11.37
CA LYS A 123 -13.51 -7.08 -10.87
C LYS A 123 -15.01 -7.07 -10.59
N GLY A 124 -15.68 -5.94 -10.72
CA GLY A 124 -17.10 -5.83 -10.43
C GLY A 124 -17.40 -5.76 -8.93
N ILE A 125 -16.45 -5.33 -8.17
CA ILE A 125 -16.60 -5.22 -6.71
C ILE A 125 -16.86 -3.79 -6.29
#